data_6f1ac98b3f6c1a1a6e8ab88a1c13f9f5
#
_entry.id   6f1ac98b3f6c1a1a6e8ab88a1c13f9f5
#
_cell.length_a   1.000
_cell.length_b   1.000
_cell.length_c   1.000
_cell.angle_alpha   90.00
_cell.angle_beta   90.00
_cell.angle_gamma   90.00
#
_symmetry.space_group_name_H-M   'P 1'
#
loop_
_entity.id
_entity.type
_entity.pdbx_description
1 polymer ?
#
loop_
_entity_poly.entity_id
_entity_poly.type
_entity_poly.pdbx_seq_one_letter_code
_entity_poly.pdbx_strand_id
1 'polypeptide(L)'
;MATEAVVTKIIEDVIGVNGVRRDSRFIDIGGNSLHLGGILTRIHSETGVAVPVRMFFHKTDSTIAAIAATIDSLRQESQAELTTSH
;
A
#
# COMPACT_ATOMS: atom_id res chain seq x y z
N MET A 1 -9.25 1.34 11.88
CA MET A 1 -8.88 2.35 10.88
C MET A 1 -8.80 1.69 9.51
N ALA A 2 -9.37 2.33 8.50
CA ALA A 2 -9.40 1.74 7.17
C ALA A 2 -8.02 1.76 6.53
N THR A 3 -7.57 0.61 6.03
CA THR A 3 -6.27 0.48 5.37
C THR A 3 -6.18 1.39 4.15
N GLU A 4 -7.27 1.56 3.40
CA GLU A 4 -7.31 2.47 2.26
C GLU A 4 -6.95 3.91 2.66
N ALA A 5 -7.45 4.37 3.80
CA ALA A 5 -7.14 5.71 4.27
C ALA A 5 -5.66 5.87 4.62
N VAL A 6 -5.07 4.85 5.22
CA VAL A 6 -3.63 4.84 5.53
C VAL A 6 -2.80 4.90 4.25
N VAL A 7 -3.11 4.06 3.27
CA VAL A 7 -2.41 4.02 1.99
C VAL A 7 -2.56 5.35 1.26
N THR A 8 -3.76 5.90 1.21
CA THR A 8 -4.04 7.17 0.56
C THR A 8 -3.18 8.28 1.16
N LYS A 9 -3.15 8.38 2.47
CA LYS A 9 -2.38 9.43 3.13
C LYS A 9 -0.88 9.30 2.87
N ILE A 10 -0.36 8.07 2.94
CA ILE A 10 1.06 7.82 2.67
C ILE A 10 1.41 8.28 1.26
N ILE A 11 0.62 7.88 0.28
CA ILE A 11 0.89 8.21 -1.11
C ILE A 11 0.77 9.72 -1.34
N GLU A 12 -0.26 10.35 -0.80
CA GLU A 12 -0.41 11.79 -0.91
C GLU A 12 0.79 12.54 -0.31
N ASP A 13 1.25 12.10 0.85
CA ASP A 13 2.37 12.75 1.52
C ASP A 13 3.69 12.57 0.77
N VAL A 14 3.95 11.36 0.27
CA VAL A 14 5.22 11.07 -0.39
C VAL A 14 5.29 11.70 -1.77
N ILE A 15 4.22 11.62 -2.55
CA ILE A 15 4.18 12.17 -3.91
C ILE A 15 3.92 13.69 -3.88
N GLY A 16 3.24 14.16 -2.85
CA GLY A 16 2.91 15.58 -2.73
C GLY A 16 1.65 15.98 -3.50
N VAL A 17 0.67 15.08 -3.58
CA VAL A 17 -0.60 15.32 -4.26
C VAL A 17 -1.76 15.22 -3.28
N ASN A 18 -2.92 15.72 -3.69
CA ASN A 18 -4.15 15.66 -2.91
C ASN A 18 -5.25 15.00 -3.75
N GLY A 19 -6.29 14.52 -3.06
CA GLY A 19 -7.46 14.00 -3.72
C GLY A 19 -7.29 12.62 -4.34
N VAL A 20 -6.34 11.85 -3.84
CA VAL A 20 -6.13 10.47 -4.28
C VAL A 20 -7.35 9.65 -3.88
N ARG A 21 -7.89 8.88 -4.83
CA ARG A 21 -9.10 8.09 -4.64
C ARG A 21 -8.75 6.60 -4.58
N ARG A 22 -9.70 5.81 -4.06
CA ARG A 22 -9.48 4.38 -3.93
C ARG A 22 -9.25 3.67 -5.27
N ASP A 23 -9.77 4.22 -6.36
CA ASP A 23 -9.58 3.68 -7.71
C ASP A 23 -8.42 4.35 -8.47
N SER A 24 -7.69 5.24 -7.83
CA SER A 24 -6.52 5.87 -8.43
C SER A 24 -5.37 4.85 -8.52
N ARG A 25 -4.72 4.82 -9.68
CA ARG A 25 -3.53 3.99 -9.87
C ARG A 25 -2.29 4.80 -9.59
N PHE A 26 -1.28 4.14 -9.01
CA PHE A 26 -0.04 4.80 -8.62
C PHE A 26 0.60 5.62 -9.75
N ILE A 27 0.68 5.03 -10.96
CA ILE A 27 1.28 5.70 -12.10
C ILE A 27 0.46 6.91 -12.55
N ASP A 28 -0.86 6.79 -12.51
CA ASP A 28 -1.76 7.83 -12.99
C ASP A 28 -1.72 9.10 -12.14
N ILE A 29 -1.33 9.00 -10.88
CA ILE A 29 -1.26 10.14 -9.98
C ILE A 29 0.15 10.71 -9.86
N GLY A 30 1.04 10.34 -10.77
CA GLY A 30 2.40 10.87 -10.81
C GLY A 30 3.42 10.07 -10.03
N GLY A 31 3.09 8.85 -9.62
CA GLY A 31 4.02 7.99 -8.91
C GLY A 31 5.12 7.46 -9.82
N ASN A 32 6.30 7.31 -9.28
CA ASN A 32 7.43 6.72 -9.98
C ASN A 32 8.34 5.99 -8.99
N SER A 33 9.40 5.36 -9.52
CA SER A 33 10.27 4.54 -8.70
C SER A 33 11.01 5.32 -7.60
N LEU A 34 11.18 6.61 -7.77
CA LEU A 34 11.82 7.44 -6.74
C LEU A 34 10.95 7.56 -5.48
N HIS A 35 9.65 7.49 -5.64
CA HIS A 35 8.71 7.58 -4.51
C HIS A 35 8.56 6.27 -3.76
N LEU A 36 8.83 5.14 -4.43
CA LEU A 36 8.52 3.82 -3.87
C LEU A 36 9.25 3.53 -2.56
N GLY A 37 10.52 3.92 -2.47
CA GLY A 37 11.29 3.69 -1.24
C GLY A 37 10.60 4.28 -0.01
N GLY A 38 10.17 5.53 -0.11
CA GLY A 38 9.47 6.19 0.98
C GLY A 38 8.10 5.59 1.26
N ILE A 39 7.36 5.26 0.20
CA ILE A 39 6.03 4.68 0.34
C ILE A 39 6.11 3.31 1.02
N LEU A 40 6.99 2.43 0.54
CA LEU A 40 7.13 1.09 1.09
C LEU A 40 7.60 1.12 2.54
N THR A 41 8.55 1.99 2.86
CA THR A 41 9.03 2.15 4.22
C THR A 41 7.91 2.59 5.16
N ARG A 42 7.10 3.56 4.75
CA ARG A 42 5.99 4.04 5.57
C ARG A 42 4.88 3.00 5.72
N ILE A 43 4.56 2.27 4.63
CA ILE A 43 3.57 1.20 4.72
C ILE A 43 4.04 0.16 5.74
N HIS A 44 5.30 -0.25 5.66
CA HIS A 44 5.85 -1.22 6.60
C HIS A 44 5.81 -0.69 8.03
N SER A 45 6.17 0.57 8.22
CA SER A 45 6.18 1.20 9.55
C SER A 45 4.78 1.29 10.16
N GLU A 46 3.76 1.59 9.35
CA GLU A 46 2.41 1.81 9.87
C GLU A 46 1.55 0.56 9.89
N THR A 47 1.83 -0.43 9.04
CA THR A 47 1.01 -1.64 8.93
C THR A 47 1.74 -2.92 9.29
N GLY A 48 3.07 -2.90 9.34
CA GLY A 48 3.88 -4.08 9.55
C GLY A 48 4.01 -4.97 8.32
N VAL A 49 3.56 -4.51 7.16
CA VAL A 49 3.52 -5.33 5.93
C VAL A 49 4.53 -4.82 4.91
N ALA A 50 5.28 -5.75 4.32
CA ALA A 50 6.16 -5.46 3.19
C ALA A 50 5.42 -5.78 1.89
N VAL A 51 4.96 -4.74 1.20
CA VAL A 51 4.20 -4.89 -0.05
C VAL A 51 5.17 -5.11 -1.22
N PRO A 52 4.87 -6.05 -2.13
CA PRO A 52 5.71 -6.26 -3.31
C PRO A 52 5.78 -5.02 -4.20
N VAL A 53 6.99 -4.64 -4.59
CA VAL A 53 7.22 -3.45 -5.42
C VAL A 53 6.47 -3.52 -6.75
N ARG A 54 6.46 -4.71 -7.38
CA ARG A 54 5.83 -4.90 -8.69
C ARG A 54 4.35 -4.54 -8.71
N MET A 55 3.70 -4.60 -7.56
CA MET A 55 2.29 -4.29 -7.44
C MET A 55 1.96 -2.86 -7.87
N PHE A 56 2.88 -1.94 -7.61
CA PHE A 56 2.68 -0.53 -7.94
C PHE A 56 2.71 -0.24 -9.43
N PHE A 57 3.21 -1.18 -10.22
CA PHE A 57 3.28 -1.03 -11.68
C PHE A 57 2.29 -1.92 -12.43
N HIS A 58 1.49 -2.68 -11.70
CA HIS A 58 0.49 -3.56 -12.30
C HIS A 58 -0.70 -2.74 -12.80
N LYS A 59 -1.28 -3.14 -13.94
CA LYS A 59 -2.38 -2.38 -14.55
C LYS A 59 -3.63 -2.32 -13.67
N THR A 60 -3.93 -3.40 -12.95
CA THR A 60 -5.14 -3.50 -12.14
C THR A 60 -4.87 -3.48 -10.64
N ASP A 61 -3.69 -3.95 -10.23
CA ASP A 61 -3.38 -4.12 -8.80
C ASP A 61 -2.70 -2.90 -8.19
N SER A 62 -2.50 -1.83 -8.96
CA SER A 62 -1.84 -0.62 -8.48
C SER A 62 -2.80 0.44 -7.96
N THR A 63 -4.09 0.14 -7.88
CA THR A 63 -5.07 1.07 -7.27
C THR A 63 -4.90 1.07 -5.76
N ILE A 64 -5.34 2.17 -5.15
CA ILE A 64 -5.31 2.28 -3.69
C ILE A 64 -6.08 1.12 -3.04
N ALA A 65 -7.25 0.81 -3.56
CA ALA A 65 -8.07 -0.28 -3.02
C ALA A 65 -7.37 -1.63 -3.11
N ALA A 66 -6.71 -1.91 -4.24
CA ALA A 66 -6.00 -3.18 -4.43
C ALA A 66 -4.78 -3.28 -3.51
N ILE A 67 -4.04 -2.20 -3.36
CA ILE A 67 -2.88 -2.16 -2.45
C ILE A 67 -3.34 -2.38 -1.00
N ALA A 68 -4.42 -1.70 -0.60
CA ALA A 68 -4.96 -1.86 0.74
C ALA A 68 -5.47 -3.28 0.99
N ALA A 69 -6.13 -3.88 0.01
CA ALA A 69 -6.61 -5.26 0.12
C ALA A 69 -5.45 -6.24 0.28
N THR A 70 -4.35 -6.03 -0.44
CA THR A 70 -3.15 -6.86 -0.31
C THR A 70 -2.54 -6.72 1.08
N ILE A 71 -2.47 -5.50 1.60
CA ILE A 71 -1.96 -5.25 2.95
C ILE A 71 -2.80 -6.01 3.98
N ASP A 72 -4.11 -5.91 3.88
CA ASP A 72 -5.00 -6.59 4.82
C ASP A 72 -4.84 -8.11 4.75
N SER A 73 -4.72 -8.64 3.54
CA SER A 73 -4.52 -10.07 3.33
C SER A 73 -3.21 -10.55 3.96
N LEU A 74 -2.12 -9.83 3.72
CA LEU A 74 -0.81 -10.19 4.28
C LEU A 74 -0.77 -10.07 5.79
N ARG A 75 -1.47 -9.08 6.36
CA ARG A 75 -1.56 -8.95 7.82
C ARG A 75 -2.30 -10.13 8.43
N GLN A 76 -3.39 -10.57 7.79
CA GLN A 76 -4.15 -11.72 8.27
C GLN A 76 -3.32 -13.01 8.21
N GLU A 77 -2.58 -13.21 7.13
CA GLU A 77 -1.68 -14.36 7.00
C GLU A 77 -0.63 -14.38 8.11
N SER A 78 0.01 -13.24 8.38
CA SER A 78 0.99 -13.10 9.45
C SER A 78 0.39 -13.44 10.81
N GLN A 79 -0.81 -12.94 11.09
CA GLN A 79 -1.49 -13.22 12.36
C GLN A 79 -1.88 -14.67 12.47
N ALA A 80 -2.34 -15.28 11.37
CA ALA A 80 -2.70 -16.69 11.34
C ALA A 80 -1.48 -17.57 11.60
N GLU A 81 -0.34 -17.24 11.00
CA GLU A 81 0.91 -17.97 11.24
C GLU A 81 1.34 -17.88 12.69
N LEU A 82 1.27 -16.70 13.30
CA LEU A 82 1.59 -16.52 14.70
C LEU A 82 0.67 -17.33 15.60
N THR A 83 -0.60 -17.44 15.23
CA THR A 83 -1.57 -18.20 16.00
C THR A 83 -1.33 -19.71 15.88
N THR A 84 -0.94 -20.17 14.70
CA THR A 84 -0.79 -21.61 14.44
C THR A 84 0.58 -22.16 14.84
N SER A 85 1.55 -21.31 15.12
CA SER A 85 2.89 -21.75 15.52
C SER A 85 2.96 -22.23 16.96
N HIS A 86 1.86 -22.28 17.63
CA HIS A 86 1.77 -22.82 18.99
C HIS A 86 1.13 -24.22 18.98
#